data_1d310abb69a8319ac72393da743cc76b
#
_entry.id   1d310abb69a8319ac72393da743cc76b
#
_cell.length_a   1.000
_cell.length_b   1.000
_cell.length_c   1.000
_cell.angle_alpha   90.00
_cell.angle_beta   90.00
_cell.angle_gamma   90.00
#
_symmetry.space_group_name_H-M   'P 1'
#
loop_
_entity.id
_entity.type
_entity.pdbx_description
1 polymer ?
#
loop_
_entity_poly.entity_id
_entity_poly.type
_entity_poly.pdbx_seq_one_letter_code
_entity_poly.pdbx_strand_id
1 'polypeptide(L)'
;MPIVSSPPAGPKNHKYILNSKFKILNSKFKNTLSDYPSILLEKAVNQMASLPGVGRRTALRLVLHLLRQTPEEVEAFAGAFTRLRNEVVYCSTCHNISDTELCPICASHKRDHSTICVVENVQDVMSIENTGQYTGVYHVLGGIISPMDGIGPKDLEIDSLMARIQAGEVNEIILALPTTMEGDTTNFYIYRRLQNLALESIPKVSQIARGVAVGNQLEYTDEITLGRSIVNRIDFKG
;
A
#
# COMPACT_ATOMS: atom_id res chain seq x y z
N MET A 1 8.67 8.70 48.43
CA MET A 1 9.45 8.59 47.19
C MET A 1 8.51 8.07 46.12
N PRO A 2 8.12 8.85 45.10
CA PRO A 2 7.25 8.41 44.01
C PRO A 2 8.09 7.72 42.93
N ILE A 3 7.59 6.57 42.50
CA ILE A 3 8.16 5.75 41.42
C ILE A 3 7.84 6.48 40.09
N VAL A 4 8.89 6.95 39.40
CA VAL A 4 8.79 7.54 38.06
C VAL A 4 8.63 6.38 37.07
N SER A 5 7.44 6.28 36.48
CA SER A 5 7.16 5.38 35.37
C SER A 5 7.81 5.92 34.09
N SER A 6 8.62 5.08 33.43
CA SER A 6 9.23 5.35 32.14
C SER A 6 8.16 5.55 31.05
N PRO A 7 8.37 6.46 30.07
CA PRO A 7 7.43 6.65 28.98
C PRO A 7 7.41 5.44 28.04
N PRO A 8 6.30 5.18 27.36
CA PRO A 8 6.18 4.08 26.40
C PRO A 8 7.10 4.32 25.20
N ALA A 9 7.69 3.24 24.70
CA ALA A 9 8.55 3.23 23.53
C ALA A 9 7.77 3.78 22.32
N GLY A 10 8.31 4.80 21.68
CA GLY A 10 7.78 5.38 20.46
C GLY A 10 7.74 4.37 19.31
N PRO A 11 6.94 4.67 18.24
CA PRO A 11 6.72 3.75 17.14
C PRO A 11 8.04 3.36 16.50
N LYS A 12 8.21 2.04 16.31
CA LYS A 12 9.36 1.47 15.61
C LYS A 12 9.40 2.07 14.19
N ASN A 13 10.40 2.88 13.91
CA ASN A 13 10.71 3.37 12.57
C ASN A 13 10.82 2.17 11.62
N HIS A 14 9.82 1.95 10.79
CA HIS A 14 9.95 1.11 9.61
C HIS A 14 11.00 1.77 8.70
N LYS A 15 12.25 1.31 8.83
CA LYS A 15 13.27 1.52 7.83
C LYS A 15 12.81 0.77 6.58
N TYR A 16 12.17 1.49 5.66
CA TYR A 16 12.16 1.05 4.28
C TYR A 16 13.62 0.80 3.91
N ILE A 17 13.92 -0.47 3.63
CA ILE A 17 15.24 -0.89 3.11
C ILE A 17 15.36 -0.26 1.72
N LEU A 18 15.90 0.95 1.69
CA LEU A 18 16.39 1.56 0.46
C LEU A 18 17.54 0.68 -0.01
N ASN A 19 17.22 -0.12 -1.01
CA ASN A 19 18.07 -1.08 -1.67
C ASN A 19 19.48 -0.49 -1.86
N SER A 20 20.49 -1.12 -1.28
CA SER A 20 21.91 -0.76 -1.36
C SER A 20 22.46 -0.70 -2.80
N LYS A 21 21.68 -1.11 -3.81
CA LYS A 21 22.00 -1.00 -5.24
C LYS A 21 21.99 0.44 -5.78
N PHE A 22 21.32 1.39 -5.11
CA PHE A 22 21.32 2.79 -5.53
C PHE A 22 22.62 3.55 -5.21
N LYS A 23 23.47 3.04 -4.34
CA LYS A 23 24.74 3.70 -3.97
C LYS A 23 25.89 3.48 -4.97
N ILE A 24 25.81 2.50 -5.86
CA ILE A 24 26.93 2.14 -6.75
C ILE A 24 26.86 2.85 -8.12
N LEU A 25 25.72 3.42 -8.51
CA LEU A 25 25.59 4.13 -9.80
C LEU A 25 26.13 5.57 -9.79
N ASN A 26 26.40 6.16 -8.63
CA ASN A 26 26.86 7.56 -8.54
C ASN A 26 28.39 7.76 -8.59
N SER A 27 29.20 6.69 -8.71
CA SER A 27 30.67 6.83 -8.68
C SER A 27 31.36 6.86 -10.06
N LYS A 28 30.64 6.75 -11.18
CA LYS A 28 31.22 6.67 -12.53
C LYS A 28 30.98 7.88 -13.45
N PHE A 29 30.36 8.94 -12.96
CA PHE A 29 30.26 10.19 -13.75
C PHE A 29 31.21 11.25 -13.22
N LYS A 30 32.51 11.07 -13.46
CA LYS A 30 33.50 12.13 -13.43
C LYS A 30 33.67 12.68 -14.85
N ASN A 31 33.50 14.01 -14.97
CA ASN A 31 33.93 14.86 -16.09
C ASN A 31 33.24 14.61 -17.45
N THR A 32 31.99 15.00 -17.58
CA THR A 32 31.47 15.56 -18.82
C THR A 32 30.96 16.97 -18.52
N LEU A 33 31.25 17.95 -19.39
CA LEU A 33 30.65 19.29 -19.34
C LEU A 33 29.15 19.08 -19.06
N SER A 34 28.63 19.82 -18.08
CA SER A 34 27.22 19.81 -17.72
C SER A 34 26.40 20.11 -18.99
N ASP A 35 25.52 19.19 -19.39
CA ASP A 35 24.61 19.39 -20.52
C ASP A 35 23.62 20.53 -20.28
N TYR A 36 23.67 21.14 -19.10
CA TYR A 36 22.75 22.21 -18.66
C TYR A 36 23.50 23.52 -18.41
N PRO A 37 22.89 24.66 -18.76
CA PRO A 37 23.51 25.99 -18.60
C PRO A 37 23.64 26.43 -17.14
N SER A 38 23.05 25.68 -16.20
CA SER A 38 23.05 25.98 -14.76
C SER A 38 23.14 24.70 -13.93
N ILE A 39 24.01 24.73 -12.92
CA ILE A 39 24.13 23.64 -11.93
C ILE A 39 22.82 23.47 -11.13
N LEU A 40 22.10 24.58 -10.87
CA LEU A 40 20.81 24.50 -10.17
C LEU A 40 19.75 23.79 -11.02
N LEU A 41 19.72 24.08 -12.33
CA LEU A 41 18.85 23.40 -13.27
C LEU A 41 19.17 21.89 -13.33
N GLU A 42 20.43 21.54 -13.42
CA GLU A 42 20.87 20.14 -13.44
C GLU A 42 20.45 19.39 -12.18
N LYS A 43 20.66 19.98 -11.00
CA LYS A 43 20.24 19.39 -9.72
C LYS A 43 18.73 19.16 -9.68
N ALA A 44 17.91 20.13 -10.08
CA ALA A 44 16.46 20.01 -10.10
C ALA A 44 16.00 18.92 -11.08
N VAL A 45 16.59 18.85 -12.29
CA VAL A 45 16.30 17.82 -13.27
C VAL A 45 16.66 16.43 -12.75
N ASN A 46 17.81 16.28 -12.09
CA ASN A 46 18.24 15.01 -11.52
C ASN A 46 17.29 14.53 -10.40
N GLN A 47 16.82 15.45 -9.53
CA GLN A 47 15.83 15.11 -8.50
C GLN A 47 14.49 14.71 -9.10
N MET A 48 14.01 15.42 -10.09
CA MET A 48 12.77 15.07 -10.78
C MET A 48 12.89 13.75 -11.54
N ALA A 49 14.05 13.46 -12.14
CA ALA A 49 14.32 12.22 -12.86
C ALA A 49 14.58 11.01 -11.94
N SER A 50 14.73 11.22 -10.64
CA SER A 50 14.84 10.12 -9.67
C SER A 50 13.48 9.47 -9.35
N LEU A 51 12.38 10.13 -9.74
CA LEU A 51 11.04 9.59 -9.56
C LEU A 51 10.78 8.43 -10.53
N PRO A 52 10.13 7.33 -10.10
CA PRO A 52 9.80 6.21 -10.97
C PRO A 52 8.97 6.68 -12.18
N GLY A 53 9.32 6.20 -13.37
CA GLY A 53 8.62 6.55 -14.61
C GLY A 53 8.95 7.93 -15.18
N VAL A 54 9.78 8.75 -14.51
CA VAL A 54 10.16 10.08 -14.98
C VAL A 54 11.54 10.03 -15.67
N GLY A 55 11.55 10.02 -16.98
CA GLY A 55 12.78 10.13 -17.77
C GLY A 55 13.34 11.55 -17.80
N ARG A 56 14.63 11.72 -18.14
CA ARG A 56 15.32 13.01 -18.16
C ARG A 56 14.63 14.09 -19.01
N ARG A 57 14.05 13.74 -20.17
CA ARG A 57 13.29 14.68 -21.00
C ARG A 57 12.05 15.21 -20.29
N THR A 58 11.30 14.33 -19.65
CA THR A 58 10.11 14.70 -18.86
C THR A 58 10.52 15.54 -17.68
N ALA A 59 11.56 15.15 -16.95
CA ALA A 59 12.11 15.89 -15.82
C ALA A 59 12.48 17.32 -16.20
N LEU A 60 13.22 17.51 -17.31
CA LEU A 60 13.58 18.84 -17.80
C LEU A 60 12.33 19.67 -18.12
N ARG A 61 11.34 19.09 -18.79
CA ARG A 61 10.09 19.82 -19.13
C ARG A 61 9.34 20.26 -17.86
N LEU A 62 9.27 19.40 -16.85
CA LEU A 62 8.63 19.71 -15.57
C LEU A 62 9.37 20.80 -14.81
N VAL A 63 10.71 20.73 -14.73
CA VAL A 63 11.54 21.74 -14.06
C VAL A 63 11.43 23.09 -14.77
N LEU A 64 11.46 23.12 -16.12
CA LEU A 64 11.29 24.36 -16.86
C LEU A 64 9.87 24.93 -16.73
N HIS A 65 8.86 24.10 -16.50
CA HIS A 65 7.50 24.55 -16.15
C HIS A 65 7.51 25.24 -14.79
N LEU A 66 8.09 24.61 -13.76
CA LEU A 66 8.21 25.20 -12.42
C LEU A 66 9.00 26.50 -12.43
N LEU A 67 10.04 26.63 -13.26
CA LEU A 67 10.83 27.86 -13.39
C LEU A 67 10.00 29.05 -13.93
N ARG A 68 8.87 28.80 -14.56
CA ARG A 68 7.94 29.85 -15.04
C ARG A 68 6.88 30.24 -14.03
N GLN A 69 6.75 29.47 -12.95
CA GLN A 69 5.85 29.78 -11.85
C GLN A 69 6.47 30.84 -10.92
N THR A 70 5.66 31.44 -10.08
CA THR A 70 6.17 32.34 -9.07
C THR A 70 6.96 31.58 -7.98
N PRO A 71 7.89 32.22 -7.27
CA PRO A 71 8.59 31.56 -6.16
C PRO A 71 7.65 30.96 -5.12
N GLU A 72 6.55 31.66 -4.81
CA GLU A 72 5.53 31.25 -3.84
C GLU A 72 4.80 29.96 -4.28
N GLU A 73 4.48 29.84 -5.57
CA GLU A 73 3.86 28.62 -6.14
C GLU A 73 4.82 27.43 -6.08
N VAL A 74 6.10 27.65 -6.37
CA VAL A 74 7.12 26.59 -6.29
C VAL A 74 7.38 26.16 -4.85
N GLU A 75 7.39 27.11 -3.91
CA GLU A 75 7.54 26.82 -2.49
C GLU A 75 6.33 26.03 -1.95
N ALA A 76 5.11 26.41 -2.33
CA ALA A 76 3.90 25.68 -1.98
C ALA A 76 3.92 24.26 -2.53
N PHE A 77 4.34 24.07 -3.79
CA PHE A 77 4.49 22.77 -4.41
C PHE A 77 5.52 21.90 -3.66
N ALA A 78 6.72 22.40 -3.41
CA ALA A 78 7.76 21.69 -2.69
C ALA A 78 7.35 21.39 -1.23
N GLY A 79 6.72 22.37 -0.59
CA GLY A 79 6.21 22.27 0.78
C GLY A 79 5.13 21.19 0.95
N ALA A 80 4.28 20.97 -0.06
CA ALA A 80 3.27 19.92 -0.01
C ALA A 80 3.89 18.52 0.18
N PHE A 81 4.95 18.19 -0.56
CA PHE A 81 5.65 16.91 -0.41
C PHE A 81 6.42 16.80 0.90
N THR A 82 7.03 17.89 1.32
CA THR A 82 7.76 17.92 2.59
C THR A 82 6.81 17.69 3.77
N ARG A 83 5.67 18.37 3.78
CA ARG A 83 4.64 18.17 4.80
C ARG A 83 4.06 16.76 4.76
N LEU A 84 3.67 16.27 3.58
CA LEU A 84 3.19 14.91 3.42
C LEU A 84 4.15 13.89 4.05
N ARG A 85 5.46 14.01 3.78
CA ARG A 85 6.44 13.07 4.32
C ARG A 85 6.62 13.16 5.83
N ASN A 86 6.49 14.36 6.40
CA ASN A 86 6.76 14.61 7.81
C ASN A 86 5.54 14.48 8.72
N GLU A 87 4.34 14.77 8.21
CA GLU A 87 3.12 14.92 9.00
C GLU A 87 2.18 13.72 8.85
N VAL A 88 2.25 13.00 7.69
CA VAL A 88 1.41 11.83 7.49
C VAL A 88 1.76 10.74 8.50
N VAL A 89 0.74 10.13 9.08
CA VAL A 89 0.83 8.99 10.00
C VAL A 89 0.13 7.77 9.41
N TYR A 90 0.37 6.61 9.99
CA TYR A 90 -0.40 5.41 9.68
C TYR A 90 -1.45 5.20 10.78
N CYS A 91 -2.66 4.88 10.36
CA CYS A 91 -3.76 4.58 11.28
C CYS A 91 -3.36 3.45 12.24
N SER A 92 -3.50 3.67 13.55
CA SER A 92 -3.12 2.70 14.58
C SER A 92 -3.90 1.39 14.50
N THR A 93 -5.07 1.37 13.84
CA THR A 93 -5.93 0.20 13.72
C THR A 93 -5.77 -0.55 12.40
N CYS A 94 -5.71 0.16 11.27
CA CYS A 94 -5.76 -0.48 9.94
C CYS A 94 -4.52 -0.26 9.08
N HIS A 95 -3.54 0.52 9.54
CA HIS A 95 -2.30 0.86 8.85
C HIS A 95 -2.48 1.61 7.52
N ASN A 96 -3.68 2.14 7.25
CA ASN A 96 -3.89 3.06 6.13
C ASN A 96 -3.26 4.43 6.43
N ILE A 97 -2.94 5.19 5.39
CA ILE A 97 -2.46 6.57 5.52
C ILE A 97 -3.54 7.44 6.17
N SER A 98 -3.12 8.30 7.10
CA SER A 98 -4.00 9.19 7.86
C SER A 98 -3.27 10.46 8.27
N ASP A 99 -4.04 11.53 8.52
CA ASP A 99 -3.55 12.76 9.15
C ASP A 99 -3.70 12.72 10.68
N THR A 100 -4.40 11.70 11.20
CA THR A 100 -4.69 11.49 12.62
C THR A 100 -4.45 10.05 13.02
N GLU A 101 -4.41 9.77 14.33
CA GLU A 101 -4.17 8.42 14.86
C GLU A 101 -5.13 7.36 14.29
N LEU A 102 -6.42 7.72 14.11
CA LEU A 102 -7.42 6.89 13.44
C LEU A 102 -7.81 7.53 12.10
N CYS A 103 -7.74 6.74 11.02
CA CYS A 103 -8.18 7.21 9.71
C CYS A 103 -9.71 7.44 9.68
N PRO A 104 -10.22 8.23 8.73
CA PRO A 104 -11.65 8.52 8.61
C PRO A 104 -12.54 7.26 8.48
N ILE A 105 -12.01 6.18 7.90
CA ILE A 105 -12.73 4.91 7.75
C ILE A 105 -12.87 4.22 9.11
N CYS A 106 -11.77 4.08 9.87
CA CYS A 106 -11.80 3.46 11.19
C CYS A 106 -12.55 4.28 12.25
N ALA A 107 -12.54 5.61 12.11
CA ALA A 107 -13.27 6.49 13.01
C ALA A 107 -14.79 6.56 12.72
N SER A 108 -15.24 6.08 11.58
CA SER A 108 -16.63 6.22 11.15
C SER A 108 -17.54 5.17 11.78
N HIS A 109 -18.53 5.62 12.54
CA HIS A 109 -19.61 4.76 13.08
C HIS A 109 -20.58 4.23 12.01
N LYS A 110 -20.49 4.73 10.76
CA LYS A 110 -21.32 4.24 9.65
C LYS A 110 -20.73 2.99 8.99
N ARG A 111 -19.51 2.63 9.34
CA ARG A 111 -18.83 1.45 8.81
C ARG A 111 -19.16 0.21 9.63
N ASP A 112 -19.24 -0.91 8.95
CA ASP A 112 -19.34 -2.22 9.60
C ASP A 112 -17.95 -2.67 10.06
N HIS A 113 -17.69 -2.53 11.36
CA HIS A 113 -16.43 -2.90 11.97
C HIS A 113 -16.25 -4.41 12.14
N SER A 114 -17.33 -5.20 11.96
CA SER A 114 -17.28 -6.65 12.02
C SER A 114 -16.75 -7.29 10.73
N THR A 115 -16.64 -6.52 9.64
CA THR A 115 -16.14 -6.98 8.34
C THR A 115 -14.83 -6.27 7.99
N ILE A 116 -13.73 -7.04 7.86
CA ILE A 116 -12.39 -6.51 7.57
C ILE A 116 -11.96 -6.94 6.16
N CYS A 117 -11.67 -5.98 5.29
CA CYS A 117 -11.03 -6.22 4.00
C CYS A 117 -9.50 -6.09 4.15
N VAL A 118 -8.78 -7.19 3.94
CA VAL A 118 -7.32 -7.25 4.00
C VAL A 118 -6.77 -6.97 2.61
N VAL A 119 -5.94 -5.93 2.52
CA VAL A 119 -5.35 -5.44 1.26
C VAL A 119 -3.83 -5.36 1.37
N GLU A 120 -3.15 -5.36 0.24
CA GLU A 120 -1.70 -5.23 0.20
C GLU A 120 -1.24 -3.83 0.60
N ASN A 121 -1.85 -2.80 -0.01
CA ASN A 121 -1.37 -1.42 0.08
C ASN A 121 -2.52 -0.39 0.10
N VAL A 122 -2.17 0.87 0.29
CA VAL A 122 -3.12 1.99 0.36
C VAL A 122 -3.85 2.23 -0.96
N GLN A 123 -3.23 1.94 -2.11
CA GLN A 123 -3.85 2.10 -3.43
C GLN A 123 -5.02 1.14 -3.60
N ASP A 124 -4.93 -0.07 -3.01
CA ASP A 124 -6.02 -1.04 -3.02
C ASP A 124 -7.23 -0.52 -2.21
N VAL A 125 -6.97 0.10 -1.03
CA VAL A 125 -8.03 0.78 -0.26
C VAL A 125 -8.74 1.82 -1.12
N MET A 126 -7.98 2.70 -1.78
CA MET A 126 -8.54 3.73 -2.65
C MET A 126 -9.36 3.15 -3.79
N SER A 127 -8.86 2.06 -4.39
CA SER A 127 -9.53 1.39 -5.51
C SER A 127 -10.87 0.77 -5.09
N ILE A 128 -10.91 0.13 -3.94
CA ILE A 128 -12.14 -0.48 -3.40
C ILE A 128 -13.13 0.63 -2.97
N GLU A 129 -12.66 1.67 -2.28
CA GLU A 129 -13.50 2.81 -1.88
C GLU A 129 -14.16 3.49 -3.07
N ASN A 130 -13.44 3.66 -4.17
CA ASN A 130 -13.96 4.26 -5.39
C ASN A 130 -15.12 3.48 -6.03
N THR A 131 -15.28 2.21 -5.68
CA THR A 131 -16.45 1.41 -6.14
C THR A 131 -17.75 1.82 -5.45
N GLY A 132 -17.67 2.38 -4.24
CA GLY A 132 -18.84 2.70 -3.40
C GLY A 132 -19.65 1.47 -2.94
N GLN A 133 -19.12 0.26 -3.12
CA GLN A 133 -19.85 -0.99 -2.82
C GLN A 133 -19.46 -1.63 -1.48
N TYR A 134 -18.39 -1.16 -0.86
CA TYR A 134 -17.87 -1.73 0.38
C TYR A 134 -18.16 -0.82 1.58
N THR A 135 -18.75 -1.38 2.62
CA THR A 135 -19.16 -0.65 3.83
C THR A 135 -18.37 -1.05 5.07
N GLY A 136 -17.53 -2.06 5.00
CA GLY A 136 -16.68 -2.50 6.10
C GLY A 136 -15.44 -1.64 6.32
N VAL A 137 -14.49 -2.15 7.09
CA VAL A 137 -13.22 -1.52 7.40
C VAL A 137 -12.05 -2.29 6.76
N TYR A 138 -10.87 -1.70 6.72
CA TYR A 138 -9.70 -2.28 6.06
C TYR A 138 -8.63 -2.71 7.05
N HIS A 139 -7.70 -3.51 6.54
CA HIS A 139 -6.40 -3.77 7.14
C HIS A 139 -5.34 -3.83 6.03
N VAL A 140 -4.40 -2.89 6.07
CA VAL A 140 -3.33 -2.76 5.08
C VAL A 140 -2.12 -3.52 5.57
N LEU A 141 -1.66 -4.52 4.81
CA LEU A 141 -0.51 -5.36 5.19
C LEU A 141 0.84 -4.67 4.99
N GLY A 142 0.91 -3.67 4.09
CA GLY A 142 2.16 -3.01 3.70
C GLY A 142 2.99 -3.78 2.67
N GLY A 143 2.44 -4.86 2.09
CA GLY A 143 3.05 -5.72 1.08
C GLY A 143 2.47 -7.12 1.07
N ILE A 144 3.15 -8.03 0.36
CA ILE A 144 2.86 -9.47 0.32
C ILE A 144 4.13 -10.27 0.59
N ILE A 145 4.01 -11.51 1.02
CA ILE A 145 5.15 -12.41 1.23
C ILE A 145 5.83 -12.66 -0.11
N SER A 146 7.06 -12.18 -0.24
CA SER A 146 7.88 -12.34 -1.44
C SER A 146 9.32 -12.69 -1.04
N PRO A 147 9.67 -14.00 -0.99
CA PRO A 147 11.02 -14.42 -0.65
C PRO A 147 12.09 -13.89 -1.63
N MET A 148 11.73 -13.70 -2.89
CA MET A 148 12.64 -13.15 -3.91
C MET A 148 13.01 -11.70 -3.64
N ASP A 149 12.09 -10.93 -3.04
CA ASP A 149 12.31 -9.53 -2.64
C ASP A 149 12.77 -9.42 -1.18
N GLY A 150 12.94 -10.55 -0.48
CA GLY A 150 13.35 -10.60 0.91
C GLY A 150 12.25 -10.20 1.90
N ILE A 151 10.98 -10.21 1.48
CA ILE A 151 9.83 -9.84 2.31
C ILE A 151 9.25 -11.10 2.94
N GLY A 152 9.37 -11.21 4.25
CA GLY A 152 8.79 -12.29 5.06
C GLY A 152 7.54 -11.86 5.82
N PRO A 153 6.86 -12.80 6.49
CA PRO A 153 5.65 -12.49 7.26
C PRO A 153 5.84 -11.47 8.38
N LYS A 154 7.06 -11.33 8.90
CA LYS A 154 7.40 -10.39 9.99
C LYS A 154 7.58 -8.94 9.50
N ASP A 155 7.72 -8.76 8.20
CA ASP A 155 7.87 -7.46 7.58
C ASP A 155 6.49 -6.86 7.22
N LEU A 156 5.42 -7.63 7.42
CA LEU A 156 4.04 -7.29 7.11
C LEU A 156 3.21 -7.12 8.39
N GLU A 157 2.12 -6.36 8.29
CA GLU A 157 1.20 -6.09 9.40
C GLU A 157 0.21 -7.26 9.67
N ILE A 158 0.72 -8.51 9.59
CA ILE A 158 -0.09 -9.72 9.84
C ILE A 158 -0.31 -9.95 11.33
N ASP A 159 0.70 -9.68 12.17
CA ASP A 159 0.56 -9.86 13.61
C ASP A 159 -0.44 -8.86 14.21
N SER A 160 -0.46 -7.63 13.73
CA SER A 160 -1.45 -6.62 14.12
C SER A 160 -2.86 -6.99 13.66
N LEU A 161 -3.01 -7.60 12.47
CA LEU A 161 -4.29 -8.17 12.02
C LEU A 161 -4.77 -9.26 12.97
N MET A 162 -3.90 -10.21 13.36
CA MET A 162 -4.27 -11.29 14.29
C MET A 162 -4.69 -10.73 15.66
N ALA A 163 -3.94 -9.78 16.20
CA ALA A 163 -4.28 -9.11 17.45
C ALA A 163 -5.63 -8.40 17.39
N ARG A 164 -5.91 -7.71 16.27
CA ARG A 164 -7.18 -7.03 16.03
C ARG A 164 -8.36 -8.00 15.99
N ILE A 165 -8.20 -9.16 15.36
CA ILE A 165 -9.24 -10.19 15.28
C ILE A 165 -9.49 -10.81 16.66
N GLN A 166 -8.46 -11.02 17.48
CA GLN A 166 -8.61 -11.54 18.83
C GLN A 166 -9.28 -10.56 19.80
N ALA A 167 -9.09 -9.27 19.60
CA ALA A 167 -9.61 -8.22 20.46
C ALA A 167 -11.02 -7.76 20.09
N GLY A 168 -11.52 -8.08 18.89
CA GLY A 168 -12.76 -7.56 18.35
C GLY A 168 -13.77 -8.64 17.94
N GLU A 169 -15.01 -8.23 17.75
CA GLU A 169 -16.10 -9.06 17.20
C GLU A 169 -16.02 -9.03 15.65
N VAL A 170 -15.13 -9.83 15.07
CA VAL A 170 -14.95 -9.92 13.63
C VAL A 170 -15.75 -11.09 13.10
N ASN A 171 -16.71 -10.83 12.21
CA ASN A 171 -17.57 -11.83 11.59
C ASN A 171 -17.04 -12.31 10.23
N GLU A 172 -16.42 -11.42 9.46
CA GLU A 172 -15.89 -11.74 8.14
C GLU A 172 -14.55 -11.07 7.86
N ILE A 173 -13.66 -11.83 7.23
CA ILE A 173 -12.39 -11.36 6.68
C ILE A 173 -12.42 -11.59 5.19
N ILE A 174 -12.30 -10.52 4.42
CA ILE A 174 -12.23 -10.56 2.96
C ILE A 174 -10.76 -10.41 2.56
N LEU A 175 -10.19 -11.44 1.94
CA LEU A 175 -8.84 -11.41 1.41
C LEU A 175 -8.85 -10.78 0.01
N ALA A 176 -8.38 -9.53 -0.09
CA ALA A 176 -8.34 -8.75 -1.33
C ALA A 176 -6.89 -8.48 -1.75
N LEU A 177 -6.07 -9.55 -1.76
CA LEU A 177 -4.68 -9.49 -2.19
C LEU A 177 -4.54 -9.77 -3.70
N PRO A 178 -3.41 -9.37 -4.33
CA PRO A 178 -3.14 -9.65 -5.74
C PRO A 178 -3.30 -11.13 -6.08
N THR A 179 -3.76 -11.40 -7.31
CA THR A 179 -3.97 -12.78 -7.79
C THR A 179 -2.69 -13.40 -8.35
N THR A 180 -1.56 -13.12 -7.72
CA THR A 180 -0.24 -13.68 -8.00
C THR A 180 0.06 -14.87 -7.09
N MET A 181 1.14 -15.58 -7.34
CA MET A 181 1.60 -16.69 -6.49
C MET A 181 1.96 -16.20 -5.08
N GLU A 182 2.56 -15.02 -4.97
CA GLU A 182 2.91 -14.36 -3.71
C GLU A 182 1.66 -13.95 -2.92
N GLY A 183 0.65 -13.39 -3.61
CA GLY A 183 -0.63 -13.05 -3.02
C GLY A 183 -1.39 -14.27 -2.52
N ASP A 184 -1.41 -15.36 -3.29
CA ASP A 184 -2.01 -16.64 -2.87
C ASP A 184 -1.26 -17.27 -1.69
N THR A 185 0.08 -17.19 -1.67
CA THR A 185 0.92 -17.63 -0.55
C THR A 185 0.59 -16.84 0.71
N THR A 186 0.44 -15.51 0.57
CA THR A 186 0.10 -14.62 1.68
C THR A 186 -1.31 -14.92 2.21
N ASN A 187 -2.29 -15.13 1.32
CA ASN A 187 -3.65 -15.54 1.69
C ASN A 187 -3.64 -16.83 2.50
N PHE A 188 -2.90 -17.84 2.03
CA PHE A 188 -2.77 -19.12 2.72
C PHE A 188 -2.10 -18.97 4.09
N TYR A 189 -1.06 -18.16 4.18
CA TYR A 189 -0.38 -17.89 5.46
C TYR A 189 -1.33 -17.24 6.47
N ILE A 190 -2.08 -16.20 6.06
CA ILE A 190 -3.06 -15.53 6.92
C ILE A 190 -4.12 -16.53 7.37
N TYR A 191 -4.67 -17.32 6.46
CA TYR A 191 -5.68 -18.32 6.79
C TYR A 191 -5.19 -19.36 7.80
N ARG A 192 -3.95 -19.85 7.66
CA ARG A 192 -3.33 -20.76 8.62
C ARG A 192 -3.12 -20.13 9.98
N ARG A 193 -2.72 -18.86 10.01
CA ARG A 193 -2.57 -18.11 11.26
C ARG A 193 -3.92 -17.96 11.97
N LEU A 194 -4.99 -17.67 11.24
CA LEU A 194 -6.34 -17.58 11.78
C LEU A 194 -6.83 -18.89 12.40
N GLN A 195 -6.59 -20.02 11.73
CA GLN A 195 -6.98 -21.34 12.26
C GLN A 195 -6.26 -21.69 13.56
N ASN A 196 -5.09 -21.14 13.80
CA ASN A 196 -4.30 -21.38 15.01
C ASN A 196 -4.62 -20.38 16.15
N LEU A 197 -5.50 -19.41 15.93
CA LEU A 197 -5.96 -18.51 16.98
C LEU A 197 -6.96 -19.26 17.90
N ALA A 198 -6.81 -19.05 19.21
CA ALA A 198 -7.77 -19.55 20.18
C ALA A 198 -9.00 -18.63 20.22
N LEU A 199 -9.86 -18.72 19.20
CA LEU A 199 -11.11 -17.98 19.10
C LEU A 199 -12.30 -18.88 19.45
N GLU A 200 -13.33 -18.32 20.09
CA GLU A 200 -14.59 -19.01 20.32
C GLU A 200 -15.29 -19.37 19.00
N SER A 201 -15.19 -18.50 18.01
CA SER A 201 -15.69 -18.68 16.64
C SER A 201 -14.70 -18.11 15.66
N ILE A 202 -14.31 -18.91 14.68
CA ILE A 202 -13.45 -18.44 13.58
C ILE A 202 -14.30 -17.59 12.62
N PRO A 203 -13.88 -16.34 12.32
CA PRO A 203 -14.62 -15.52 11.35
C PRO A 203 -14.68 -16.18 9.98
N LYS A 204 -15.75 -15.92 9.23
CA LYS A 204 -15.86 -16.33 7.83
C LYS A 204 -14.69 -15.71 7.05
N VAL A 205 -13.97 -16.53 6.30
CA VAL A 205 -12.91 -16.05 5.41
C VAL A 205 -13.40 -16.15 3.98
N SER A 206 -13.43 -15.03 3.29
CA SER A 206 -13.79 -14.94 1.88
C SER A 206 -12.66 -14.30 1.08
N GLN A 207 -12.73 -14.39 -0.24
CA GLN A 207 -11.78 -13.80 -1.16
C GLN A 207 -12.55 -13.04 -2.24
N ILE A 208 -11.98 -11.94 -2.76
CA ILE A 208 -12.58 -11.25 -3.90
C ILE A 208 -12.74 -12.20 -5.08
N ALA A 209 -13.86 -12.08 -5.78
CA ALA A 209 -14.18 -12.94 -6.92
C ALA A 209 -13.12 -12.80 -8.01
N ARG A 210 -12.74 -13.93 -8.59
CA ARG A 210 -11.80 -14.00 -9.74
C ARG A 210 -12.60 -14.45 -10.95
N GLY A 211 -12.52 -13.69 -12.04
CA GLY A 211 -13.28 -14.00 -13.23
C GLY A 211 -13.00 -13.09 -14.40
N VAL A 212 -13.76 -13.28 -15.47
CA VAL A 212 -13.69 -12.44 -16.67
C VAL A 212 -14.17 -11.04 -16.35
N ALA A 213 -13.39 -10.04 -16.77
CA ALA A 213 -13.75 -8.64 -16.55
C ALA A 213 -15.00 -8.25 -17.34
N VAL A 214 -15.85 -7.40 -16.75
CA VAL A 214 -17.07 -6.90 -17.40
C VAL A 214 -16.70 -6.09 -18.64
N GLY A 215 -17.36 -6.42 -19.75
CA GLY A 215 -17.11 -5.78 -21.06
C GLY A 215 -16.02 -6.44 -21.90
N ASN A 216 -15.30 -7.44 -21.38
CA ASN A 216 -14.32 -8.18 -22.15
C ASN A 216 -15.01 -9.29 -22.98
N GLN A 217 -14.45 -9.53 -24.18
CA GLN A 217 -14.79 -10.70 -24.99
C GLN A 217 -13.98 -11.91 -24.50
N LEU A 218 -14.58 -13.10 -24.54
CA LEU A 218 -13.93 -14.33 -24.03
C LEU A 218 -12.62 -14.64 -24.76
N GLU A 219 -12.54 -14.31 -26.05
CA GLU A 219 -11.34 -14.54 -26.88
C GLU A 219 -10.11 -13.77 -26.44
N TYR A 220 -10.27 -12.65 -25.69
CA TYR A 220 -9.16 -11.84 -25.15
C TYR A 220 -8.85 -12.16 -23.69
N THR A 221 -9.54 -13.13 -23.10
CA THR A 221 -9.29 -13.56 -21.72
C THR A 221 -8.24 -14.66 -21.73
N ASP A 222 -7.26 -14.56 -20.84
CA ASP A 222 -6.25 -15.59 -20.68
C ASP A 222 -6.87 -16.93 -20.22
N GLU A 223 -6.23 -18.03 -20.59
CA GLU A 223 -6.75 -19.41 -20.37
C GLU A 223 -6.95 -19.72 -18.88
N ILE A 224 -6.10 -19.20 -18.00
CA ILE A 224 -6.16 -19.44 -16.55
C ILE A 224 -7.40 -18.76 -15.98
N THR A 225 -7.61 -17.49 -16.33
CA THR A 225 -8.77 -16.70 -15.89
C THR A 225 -10.06 -17.32 -16.41
N LEU A 226 -10.10 -17.70 -17.69
CA LEU A 226 -11.27 -18.32 -18.28
C LEU A 226 -11.57 -19.68 -17.64
N GLY A 227 -10.56 -20.51 -17.43
CA GLY A 227 -10.70 -21.79 -16.75
C GLY A 227 -11.24 -21.65 -15.32
N ARG A 228 -10.69 -20.72 -14.54
CA ARG A 228 -11.18 -20.41 -13.18
C ARG A 228 -12.62 -19.90 -13.18
N SER A 229 -12.99 -19.07 -14.15
CA SER A 229 -14.36 -18.54 -14.29
C SER A 229 -15.37 -19.65 -14.53
N ILE A 230 -15.01 -20.67 -15.33
CA ILE A 230 -15.87 -21.84 -15.59
C ILE A 230 -16.00 -22.71 -14.33
N VAL A 231 -14.90 -22.94 -13.61
CA VAL A 231 -14.91 -23.74 -12.37
C VAL A 231 -15.75 -23.06 -11.29
N ASN A 232 -15.58 -21.74 -11.12
CA ASN A 232 -16.25 -20.94 -10.10
C ASN A 232 -17.53 -20.27 -10.59
N ARG A 233 -18.15 -20.79 -11.66
CA ARG A 233 -19.39 -20.23 -12.20
C ARG A 233 -20.50 -20.21 -11.14
N ILE A 234 -21.27 -19.15 -11.17
CA ILE A 234 -22.45 -18.96 -10.33
C ILE A 234 -23.73 -19.30 -11.10
N ASP A 235 -24.79 -19.66 -10.39
CA ASP A 235 -26.09 -19.89 -10.99
C ASP A 235 -26.65 -18.58 -11.58
N PHE A 236 -27.17 -18.70 -12.81
CA PHE A 236 -27.86 -17.58 -13.43
C PHE A 236 -29.21 -17.36 -12.75
N LYS A 237 -29.35 -16.19 -12.12
CA LYS A 237 -30.62 -15.73 -11.54
C LYS A 237 -31.15 -14.65 -12.47
N GLY A 238 -32.19 -14.98 -13.24
CA GLY A 238 -32.90 -14.05 -14.12
C GLY A 238 -33.73 -13.03 -13.35
#